data_b9e8aa5145caea4b8363356226b7b52f
#
_entry.id   b9e8aa5145caea4b8363356226b7b52f
#
_cell.length_a   1.000
_cell.length_b   1.000
_cell.length_c   1.000
_cell.angle_alpha   90.00
_cell.angle_beta   90.00
_cell.angle_gamma   90.00
#
_symmetry.space_group_name_H-M   'P 1'
#
loop_
_entity.id
_entity.type
_entity.pdbx_description
1 polymer ?
#
loop_
_entity_poly.entity_id
_entity_poly.type
_entity_poly.pdbx_seq_one_letter_code
_entity_poly.pdbx_strand_id
1 'polypeptide(L)'
;MKLYRTFIALILFSFGVGALQAQTPTTSSQAQDCGHFVQQFYNWYAATENASMKRNSPGSALEVTLREKRSSFSPELLKGLKEDLAASKKSPGEIVGLDFDPFLNAQDIAERYLVGKITPKGDHYWVEVFGVWNGQKHSNPDVVPELAFENGHWIFTNFHYGKTGIPVNENLLSVLQGLKKD
;
A
#
# COMPACT_ATOMS: atom_id res chain seq x y z
N MET A 1 -40.00 -54.68 57.80
CA MET A 1 -40.20 -54.22 56.43
C MET A 1 -39.57 -52.84 56.34
N LYS A 2 -38.30 -52.74 55.79
CA LYS A 2 -37.54 -51.45 55.65
C LYS A 2 -37.59 -51.01 54.23
N LEU A 3 -38.24 -49.80 53.96
CA LEU A 3 -38.23 -49.17 52.66
C LEU A 3 -36.94 -48.42 52.47
N TYR A 4 -36.14 -48.75 51.45
CA TYR A 4 -35.03 -47.94 50.97
C TYR A 4 -35.52 -46.95 49.94
N ARG A 5 -35.38 -45.65 50.25
CA ARG A 5 -35.62 -44.54 49.29
C ARG A 5 -34.32 -44.28 48.54
N THR A 6 -34.30 -44.60 47.27
CA THR A 6 -33.19 -44.29 46.37
C THR A 6 -33.33 -42.84 45.90
N PHE A 7 -32.35 -42.00 46.27
CA PHE A 7 -32.23 -40.65 45.71
C PHE A 7 -31.44 -40.71 44.39
N ILE A 8 -32.05 -40.35 43.29
CA ILE A 8 -31.38 -40.17 42.02
C ILE A 8 -30.96 -38.68 41.95
N ALA A 9 -29.64 -38.42 42.00
CA ALA A 9 -29.06 -37.10 41.79
C ALA A 9 -28.95 -36.86 40.29
N LEU A 10 -29.72 -35.90 39.78
CA LEU A 10 -29.66 -35.42 38.41
C LEU A 10 -28.53 -34.40 38.30
N ILE A 11 -27.40 -34.78 37.67
CA ILE A 11 -26.27 -33.88 37.40
C ILE A 11 -26.59 -33.16 36.09
N LEU A 12 -26.94 -31.87 36.16
CA LEU A 12 -27.08 -30.99 35.01
C LEU A 12 -25.71 -30.52 34.56
N PHE A 13 -25.20 -31.06 33.45
CA PHE A 13 -24.02 -30.57 32.75
C PHE A 13 -24.43 -29.35 31.96
N SER A 14 -24.10 -28.13 32.44
CA SER A 14 -24.21 -26.92 31.67
C SER A 14 -23.02 -26.79 30.72
N PHE A 15 -23.25 -27.04 29.43
CA PHE A 15 -22.30 -26.69 28.36
C PHE A 15 -22.27 -25.16 28.22
N GLY A 16 -21.25 -24.54 28.78
CA GLY A 16 -20.94 -23.14 28.49
C GLY A 16 -20.44 -23.01 27.06
N VAL A 17 -21.29 -22.48 26.16
CA VAL A 17 -20.87 -22.06 24.83
C VAL A 17 -20.01 -20.81 25.00
N GLY A 18 -18.69 -20.96 25.03
CA GLY A 18 -17.76 -19.84 24.97
C GLY A 18 -17.90 -19.15 23.61
N ALA A 19 -18.54 -18.00 23.59
CA ALA A 19 -18.52 -17.14 22.39
C ALA A 19 -17.08 -16.70 22.13
N LEU A 20 -16.51 -17.16 21.02
CA LEU A 20 -15.25 -16.64 20.48
C LEU A 20 -15.49 -15.18 20.08
N GLN A 21 -15.14 -14.24 20.94
CA GLN A 21 -15.16 -12.82 20.60
C GLN A 21 -13.99 -12.58 19.65
N ALA A 22 -14.29 -12.36 18.37
CA ALA A 22 -13.35 -11.82 17.40
C ALA A 22 -12.93 -10.42 17.91
N GLN A 23 -11.70 -10.31 18.40
CA GLN A 23 -11.15 -9.02 18.79
C GLN A 23 -10.95 -8.17 17.55
N THR A 24 -11.66 -7.05 17.44
CA THR A 24 -11.36 -6.02 16.45
C THR A 24 -9.93 -5.54 16.68
N PRO A 25 -9.07 -5.50 15.63
CA PRO A 25 -7.70 -5.05 15.78
C PRO A 25 -7.68 -3.61 16.30
N THR A 26 -6.79 -3.33 17.23
CA THR A 26 -6.60 -1.97 17.74
C THR A 26 -5.97 -1.09 16.66
N THR A 27 -6.22 0.21 16.67
CA THR A 27 -5.61 1.19 15.73
C THR A 27 -4.07 1.04 15.65
N SER A 28 -3.42 0.66 16.74
CA SER A 28 -1.98 0.41 16.78
C SER A 28 -1.58 -0.83 15.96
N SER A 29 -2.31 -1.94 16.05
CA SER A 29 -2.01 -3.15 15.28
C SER A 29 -2.29 -2.93 13.78
N GLN A 30 -3.37 -2.22 13.44
CA GLN A 30 -3.65 -1.86 12.05
C GLN A 30 -2.56 -0.98 11.44
N ALA A 31 -2.04 0.00 12.19
CA ALA A 31 -0.94 0.82 11.72
C ALA A 31 0.33 -0.01 11.44
N GLN A 32 0.66 -0.96 12.32
CA GLN A 32 1.79 -1.87 12.11
C GLN A 32 1.61 -2.73 10.86
N ASP A 33 0.43 -3.31 10.66
CA ASP A 33 0.11 -4.13 9.49
C ASP A 33 0.17 -3.30 8.20
N CYS A 34 -0.34 -2.06 8.23
CA CYS A 34 -0.22 -1.10 7.13
C CYS A 34 1.26 -0.84 6.79
N GLY A 35 2.08 -0.56 7.80
CA GLY A 35 3.52 -0.33 7.61
C GLY A 35 4.23 -1.55 7.02
N HIS A 36 3.90 -2.75 7.47
CA HIS A 36 4.44 -3.99 6.90
C HIS A 36 4.06 -4.16 5.43
N PHE A 37 2.80 -3.92 5.08
CA PHE A 37 2.33 -3.99 3.71
C PHE A 37 3.11 -3.01 2.81
N VAL A 38 3.26 -1.76 3.23
CA VAL A 38 4.02 -0.74 2.50
C VAL A 38 5.49 -1.14 2.37
N GLN A 39 6.14 -1.59 3.44
CA GLN A 39 7.54 -2.01 3.39
C GLN A 39 7.75 -3.20 2.43
N GLN A 40 6.84 -4.17 2.44
CA GLN A 40 6.90 -5.29 1.50
C GLN A 40 6.72 -4.85 0.05
N PHE A 41 5.81 -3.91 -0.20
CA PHE A 41 5.63 -3.34 -1.53
C PHE A 41 6.90 -2.66 -2.02
N TYR A 42 7.52 -1.80 -1.22
CA TYR A 42 8.74 -1.09 -1.62
C TYR A 42 9.95 -2.01 -1.79
N ASN A 43 10.10 -3.04 -0.96
CA ASN A 43 11.14 -4.05 -1.15
C ASN A 43 10.98 -4.80 -2.48
N TRP A 44 9.75 -5.18 -2.81
CA TRP A 44 9.43 -5.85 -4.07
C TRP A 44 9.60 -4.88 -5.26
N TYR A 45 9.13 -3.65 -5.14
CA TYR A 45 9.19 -2.65 -6.21
C TYR A 45 10.63 -2.29 -6.55
N ALA A 46 11.46 -2.01 -5.58
CA ALA A 46 12.89 -1.73 -5.78
C ALA A 46 13.62 -2.90 -6.46
N ALA A 47 13.30 -4.13 -6.09
CA ALA A 47 13.86 -5.31 -6.74
C ALA A 47 13.39 -5.42 -8.21
N THR A 48 12.13 -5.06 -8.50
CA THR A 48 11.54 -5.07 -9.84
C THR A 48 12.18 -4.00 -10.72
N GLU A 49 12.37 -2.77 -10.21
CA GLU A 49 13.09 -1.69 -10.90
C GLU A 49 14.52 -2.11 -11.25
N ASN A 50 15.27 -2.60 -10.27
CA ASN A 50 16.65 -3.09 -10.50
C ASN A 50 16.69 -4.21 -11.55
N ALA A 51 15.69 -5.07 -11.61
CA ALA A 51 15.60 -6.12 -12.60
C ALA A 51 15.28 -5.55 -13.99
N SER A 52 14.40 -4.54 -14.06
CA SER A 52 14.04 -3.86 -15.32
C SER A 52 15.21 -3.11 -15.93
N MET A 53 16.03 -2.46 -15.12
CA MET A 53 17.23 -1.74 -15.59
C MET A 53 18.34 -2.68 -16.12
N LYS A 54 18.47 -3.88 -15.56
CA LYS A 54 19.56 -4.83 -15.91
C LYS A 54 19.32 -5.66 -17.16
N ARG A 55 18.13 -5.65 -17.68
CA ARG A 55 17.75 -6.45 -18.85
C ARG A 55 16.99 -5.60 -19.87
N ASN A 56 17.02 -6.01 -21.13
CA ASN A 56 15.97 -5.68 -22.10
C ASN A 56 14.65 -6.28 -21.60
N SER A 57 14.13 -5.75 -20.49
CA SER A 57 12.90 -6.23 -19.86
C SER A 57 11.72 -5.92 -20.79
N PRO A 58 10.72 -6.79 -20.93
CA PRO A 58 9.55 -6.53 -21.76
C PRO A 58 8.57 -5.52 -21.17
N GLY A 59 9.02 -4.61 -20.30
CA GLY A 59 8.21 -3.55 -19.70
C GLY A 59 8.93 -2.83 -18.57
N SER A 60 8.46 -1.62 -18.25
CA SER A 60 8.91 -0.87 -17.07
C SER A 60 8.44 -1.55 -15.78
N ALA A 61 9.03 -1.20 -14.63
CA ALA A 61 8.55 -1.70 -13.35
C ALA A 61 7.11 -1.27 -13.05
N LEU A 62 6.70 -0.09 -13.54
CA LEU A 62 5.30 0.34 -13.50
C LEU A 62 4.38 -0.67 -14.22
N GLU A 63 4.73 -1.11 -15.43
CA GLU A 63 3.93 -2.11 -16.17
C GLU A 63 3.84 -3.43 -15.42
N VAL A 64 4.97 -3.91 -14.88
CA VAL A 64 5.00 -5.13 -14.06
C VAL A 64 4.11 -4.98 -12.84
N THR A 65 4.17 -3.82 -12.17
CA THR A 65 3.36 -3.51 -10.99
C THR A 65 1.86 -3.53 -11.30
N LEU A 66 1.45 -2.86 -12.37
CA LEU A 66 0.03 -2.81 -12.78
C LEU A 66 -0.53 -4.18 -13.22
N ARG A 67 0.34 -5.10 -13.61
CA ARG A 67 -0.01 -6.48 -13.91
C ARG A 67 -0.07 -7.36 -12.66
N GLU A 68 0.97 -7.33 -11.83
CA GLU A 68 1.18 -8.30 -10.75
C GLU A 68 0.59 -7.85 -9.40
N LYS A 69 0.52 -6.53 -9.16
CA LYS A 69 0.03 -5.93 -7.92
C LYS A 69 -1.27 -5.13 -8.09
N ARG A 70 -2.01 -5.37 -9.16
CA ARG A 70 -3.22 -4.61 -9.48
C ARG A 70 -4.24 -4.55 -8.34
N SER A 71 -4.35 -5.60 -7.53
CA SER A 71 -5.25 -5.66 -6.37
C SER A 71 -4.76 -4.84 -5.18
N SER A 72 -3.54 -4.34 -5.22
CA SER A 72 -3.00 -3.45 -4.20
C SER A 72 -3.34 -1.98 -4.42
N PHE A 73 -4.13 -1.64 -5.45
CA PHE A 73 -4.48 -0.27 -5.79
C PHE A 73 -5.99 -0.09 -5.86
N SER A 74 -6.47 1.09 -5.46
CA SER A 74 -7.86 1.45 -5.65
C SER A 74 -8.24 1.44 -7.14
N PRO A 75 -9.50 1.18 -7.50
CA PRO A 75 -9.94 1.18 -8.89
C PRO A 75 -9.64 2.50 -9.62
N GLU A 76 -9.78 3.63 -8.93
CA GLU A 76 -9.53 4.96 -9.48
C GLU A 76 -8.04 5.15 -9.80
N LEU A 77 -7.17 4.88 -8.84
CA LEU A 77 -5.72 5.00 -9.01
C LEU A 77 -5.20 4.05 -10.09
N LEU A 78 -5.64 2.80 -10.07
CA LEU A 78 -5.27 1.80 -11.08
C LEU A 78 -5.71 2.22 -12.48
N LYS A 79 -6.89 2.81 -12.62
CA LYS A 79 -7.40 3.33 -13.90
C LYS A 79 -6.53 4.47 -14.41
N GLY A 80 -6.23 5.46 -13.56
CA GLY A 80 -5.40 6.61 -13.94
C GLY A 80 -4.01 6.20 -14.42
N LEU A 81 -3.33 5.32 -13.67
CA LEU A 81 -2.01 4.81 -14.05
C LEU A 81 -2.02 4.01 -15.36
N LYS A 82 -3.07 3.22 -15.62
CA LYS A 82 -3.19 2.48 -16.88
C LYS A 82 -3.45 3.39 -18.08
N GLU A 83 -4.25 4.44 -17.91
CA GLU A 83 -4.53 5.41 -18.95
C GLU A 83 -3.27 6.19 -19.32
N ASP A 84 -2.51 6.65 -18.32
CA ASP A 84 -1.22 7.31 -18.50
C ASP A 84 -0.22 6.43 -19.24
N LEU A 85 -0.01 5.20 -18.78
CA LEU A 85 0.86 4.23 -19.45
C LEU A 85 0.43 3.95 -20.90
N ALA A 86 -0.87 3.90 -21.16
CA ALA A 86 -1.39 3.68 -22.50
C ALA A 86 -1.17 4.92 -23.42
N ALA A 87 -1.22 6.12 -22.86
CA ALA A 87 -0.93 7.36 -23.59
C ALA A 87 0.56 7.43 -23.96
N SER A 88 1.45 7.19 -23.02
CA SER A 88 2.90 7.13 -23.23
C SER A 88 3.30 6.13 -24.33
N LYS A 89 2.68 4.95 -24.38
CA LYS A 89 2.95 3.95 -25.42
C LYS A 89 2.50 4.33 -26.83
N LYS A 90 1.57 5.26 -26.97
CA LYS A 90 1.08 5.73 -28.28
C LYS A 90 2.01 6.77 -28.89
N SER A 91 2.87 7.39 -28.11
CA SER A 91 3.77 8.47 -28.55
C SER A 91 5.25 8.09 -28.27
N PRO A 92 5.79 7.04 -28.89
CA PRO A 92 7.16 6.61 -28.64
C PRO A 92 8.16 7.70 -29.05
N GLY A 93 9.04 8.05 -28.12
CA GLY A 93 10.05 9.10 -28.31
C GLY A 93 9.60 10.50 -27.87
N GLU A 94 8.37 10.65 -27.43
CA GLU A 94 7.86 11.89 -26.80
C GLU A 94 7.67 11.66 -25.30
N ILE A 95 7.86 12.70 -24.49
CA ILE A 95 7.52 12.68 -23.07
C ILE A 95 6.03 12.98 -22.97
N VAL A 96 5.22 11.92 -22.89
CA VAL A 96 3.78 11.99 -22.70
C VAL A 96 3.42 11.29 -21.39
N GLY A 97 2.66 11.98 -20.54
CA GLY A 97 2.27 11.46 -19.24
C GLY A 97 3.28 11.76 -18.14
N LEU A 98 3.38 10.85 -17.16
CA LEU A 98 4.31 10.98 -16.05
C LEU A 98 5.76 10.88 -16.52
N ASP A 99 6.58 11.88 -16.18
CA ASP A 99 8.02 11.94 -16.46
C ASP A 99 8.89 11.48 -15.27
N PHE A 100 8.28 10.92 -14.24
CA PHE A 100 8.90 10.39 -13.03
C PHE A 100 8.21 9.09 -12.59
N ASP A 101 8.91 8.33 -11.75
CA ASP A 101 8.31 7.14 -11.12
C ASP A 101 7.28 7.55 -10.06
N PRO A 102 5.98 7.19 -10.24
CA PRO A 102 4.91 7.66 -9.36
C PRO A 102 4.96 7.06 -7.94
N PHE A 103 5.66 5.95 -7.74
CA PHE A 103 5.78 5.32 -6.43
C PHE A 103 7.03 5.76 -5.67
N LEU A 104 8.02 6.32 -6.37
CA LEU A 104 9.29 6.76 -5.79
C LEU A 104 9.44 8.27 -5.74
N ASN A 105 8.62 9.01 -6.51
CA ASN A 105 8.77 10.46 -6.73
C ASN A 105 10.19 10.82 -7.19
N ALA A 106 10.75 10.02 -8.06
CA ALA A 106 12.13 10.15 -8.51
C ALA A 106 12.29 9.60 -9.93
N GLN A 107 13.38 9.97 -10.60
CA GLN A 107 13.83 9.37 -11.86
C GLN A 107 14.85 8.25 -11.63
N ASP A 108 15.54 8.30 -10.50
CA ASP A 108 16.53 7.29 -10.09
C ASP A 108 16.03 6.49 -8.89
N ILE A 109 16.53 5.27 -8.75
CA ILE A 109 16.19 4.36 -7.66
C ILE A 109 17.19 4.44 -6.52
N ALA A 110 16.73 4.58 -5.29
CA ALA A 110 17.56 4.47 -4.09
C ALA A 110 18.01 3.02 -3.83
N GLU A 111 19.06 2.84 -3.05
CA GLU A 111 19.57 1.51 -2.65
C GLU A 111 18.50 0.66 -1.98
N ARG A 112 17.66 1.30 -1.17
CA ARG A 112 16.48 0.72 -0.50
C ARG A 112 15.55 1.82 -0.04
N TYR A 113 14.34 1.42 0.36
CA TYR A 113 13.32 2.31 0.92
C TYR A 113 12.95 1.85 2.34
N LEU A 114 12.72 2.81 3.23
CA LEU A 114 12.37 2.58 4.63
C LEU A 114 11.04 3.25 4.94
N VAL A 115 10.14 2.50 5.53
CA VAL A 115 8.91 3.02 6.12
C VAL A 115 9.24 3.79 7.39
N GLY A 116 8.68 4.98 7.52
CA GLY A 116 8.80 5.85 8.69
C GLY A 116 7.50 5.94 9.48
N LYS A 117 7.09 7.17 9.76
CA LYS A 117 5.88 7.44 10.54
C LYS A 117 4.62 7.02 9.77
N ILE A 118 3.69 6.41 10.50
CA ILE A 118 2.36 6.07 10.02
C ILE A 118 1.34 6.92 10.76
N THR A 119 0.54 7.67 10.01
CA THR A 119 -0.42 8.62 10.55
C THR A 119 -1.82 8.24 10.12
N PRO A 120 -2.70 7.80 11.04
CA PRO A 120 -4.12 7.60 10.74
C PRO A 120 -4.78 8.94 10.36
N LYS A 121 -5.62 8.92 9.32
CA LYS A 121 -6.42 10.07 8.86
C LYS A 121 -7.82 9.60 8.48
N GLY A 122 -8.74 9.63 9.42
CA GLY A 122 -10.07 9.05 9.24
C GLY A 122 -9.98 7.53 9.08
N ASP A 123 -10.47 7.04 7.96
CA ASP A 123 -10.42 5.63 7.53
C ASP A 123 -9.19 5.29 6.68
N HIS A 124 -8.30 6.26 6.47
CA HIS A 124 -7.05 6.10 5.72
C HIS A 124 -5.82 6.13 6.62
N TYR A 125 -4.69 5.68 6.07
CA TYR A 125 -3.37 5.74 6.69
C TYR A 125 -2.38 6.39 5.73
N TRP A 126 -1.65 7.37 6.22
CA TRP A 126 -0.56 8.02 5.49
C TRP A 126 0.76 7.51 6.02
N VAL A 127 1.59 6.95 5.14
CA VAL A 127 2.83 6.26 5.49
C VAL A 127 4.01 6.98 4.88
N GLU A 128 4.91 7.51 5.70
CA GLU A 128 6.13 8.13 5.22
C GLU A 128 7.09 7.07 4.68
N VAL A 129 7.64 7.30 3.48
CA VAL A 129 8.64 6.43 2.85
C VAL A 129 9.86 7.23 2.48
N PHE A 130 11.03 6.71 2.83
CA PHE A 130 12.32 7.37 2.68
C PHE A 130 13.27 6.51 1.84
N GLY A 131 13.85 7.06 0.82
CA GLY A 131 14.98 6.49 0.11
C GLY A 131 16.26 6.53 0.95
N VAL A 132 17.11 5.54 0.75
CA VAL A 132 18.46 5.47 1.32
C VAL A 132 19.48 5.55 0.19
N TRP A 133 20.36 6.54 0.24
CA TRP A 133 21.37 6.82 -0.75
C TRP A 133 22.75 6.85 -0.07
N ASN A 134 23.72 6.11 -0.58
CA ASN A 134 25.06 5.99 0.01
C ASN A 134 24.99 5.64 1.52
N GLY A 135 24.07 4.74 1.88
CA GLY A 135 23.81 4.32 3.26
C GLY A 135 23.08 5.33 4.13
N GLN A 136 22.74 6.53 3.64
CA GLN A 136 22.07 7.58 4.39
C GLN A 136 20.60 7.70 3.99
N LYS A 137 19.71 7.68 4.99
CA LYS A 137 18.29 7.94 4.81
C LYS A 137 18.05 9.43 4.56
N HIS A 138 17.20 9.77 3.59
CA HIS A 138 16.77 11.15 3.38
C HIS A 138 16.12 11.73 4.65
N SER A 139 16.31 13.04 4.86
CA SER A 139 15.74 13.75 6.02
C SER A 139 14.23 13.97 5.92
N ASN A 140 13.71 14.06 4.69
CA ASN A 140 12.29 14.16 4.41
C ASN A 140 11.82 12.90 3.69
N PRO A 141 10.54 12.51 3.81
CA PRO A 141 10.00 11.42 3.00
C PRO A 141 10.04 11.79 1.52
N ASP A 142 10.40 10.85 0.68
CA ASP A 142 10.36 11.01 -0.78
C ASP A 142 8.93 10.94 -1.28
N VAL A 143 8.13 10.09 -0.66
CA VAL A 143 6.72 9.88 -0.98
C VAL A 143 5.95 9.48 0.27
N VAL A 144 4.67 9.83 0.30
CA VAL A 144 3.74 9.47 1.38
C VAL A 144 2.53 8.75 0.77
N PRO A 145 2.59 7.42 0.62
CA PRO A 145 1.44 6.63 0.22
C PRO A 145 0.26 6.83 1.17
N GLU A 146 -0.92 6.94 0.60
CA GLU A 146 -2.20 6.90 1.29
C GLU A 146 -2.87 5.54 1.06
N LEU A 147 -3.33 4.91 2.13
CA LEU A 147 -3.89 3.58 2.10
C LEU A 147 -5.23 3.50 2.81
N ALA A 148 -6.09 2.61 2.33
CA ALA A 148 -7.29 2.16 3.03
C ALA A 148 -7.23 0.64 3.27
N PHE A 149 -7.96 0.16 4.28
CA PHE A 149 -8.16 -1.27 4.51
C PHE A 149 -9.55 -1.64 4.04
N GLU A 150 -9.64 -2.33 2.90
CA GLU A 150 -10.90 -2.67 2.26
C GLU A 150 -10.97 -4.17 1.97
N ASN A 151 -12.13 -4.76 2.21
CA ASN A 151 -12.38 -6.19 1.93
C ASN A 151 -11.31 -7.15 2.49
N GLY A 152 -10.74 -6.81 3.66
CA GLY A 152 -9.76 -7.64 4.34
C GLY A 152 -8.32 -7.48 3.87
N HIS A 153 -8.00 -6.48 3.04
CA HIS A 153 -6.64 -6.21 2.58
C HIS A 153 -6.36 -4.71 2.44
N TRP A 154 -5.08 -4.36 2.46
CA TRP A 154 -4.61 -3.00 2.24
C TRP A 154 -4.56 -2.66 0.75
N ILE A 155 -5.01 -1.45 0.42
CA ILE A 155 -4.90 -0.89 -0.93
C ILE A 155 -4.33 0.52 -0.88
N PHE A 156 -3.49 0.86 -1.83
CA PHE A 156 -3.06 2.24 -2.09
C PHE A 156 -4.21 3.00 -2.74
N THR A 157 -4.58 4.14 -2.15
CA THR A 157 -5.62 5.02 -2.68
C THR A 157 -5.03 6.25 -3.36
N ASN A 158 -3.84 6.69 -2.92
CA ASN A 158 -3.12 7.83 -3.51
C ASN A 158 -1.63 7.79 -3.11
N PHE A 159 -0.84 8.67 -3.71
CA PHE A 159 0.55 8.95 -3.33
C PHE A 159 0.72 10.46 -3.25
N HIS A 160 1.17 10.95 -2.10
CA HIS A 160 1.44 12.35 -1.86
C HIS A 160 2.94 12.60 -1.96
N TYR A 161 3.32 13.66 -2.67
CA TYR A 161 4.71 13.99 -2.91
C TYR A 161 5.17 15.05 -1.92
N GLY A 162 6.17 14.69 -1.10
CA GLY A 162 6.76 15.58 -0.11
C GLY A 162 7.82 16.49 -0.72
N LYS A 163 7.84 17.71 -0.31
CA LYS A 163 8.80 18.81 -0.41
C LYS A 163 10.08 18.61 -1.26
N THR A 164 9.98 18.75 -2.54
CA THR A 164 11.16 19.13 -3.34
C THR A 164 10.78 20.20 -4.37
N GLY A 165 10.23 21.33 -3.89
CA GLY A 165 9.89 22.47 -4.74
C GLY A 165 8.52 22.37 -5.45
N ILE A 166 7.79 21.28 -5.25
CA ILE A 166 6.42 21.08 -5.76
C ILE A 166 5.44 21.51 -4.66
N PRO A 167 4.31 22.18 -4.99
CA PRO A 167 3.34 22.59 -3.99
C PRO A 167 2.89 21.43 -3.11
N VAL A 168 2.77 21.69 -1.81
CA VAL A 168 2.46 20.70 -0.75
C VAL A 168 1.13 19.92 -0.95
N ASN A 169 0.36 20.29 -1.96
CA ASN A 169 -0.94 19.71 -2.29
C ASN A 169 -0.88 18.77 -3.51
N GLU A 170 0.27 18.54 -4.10
CA GLU A 170 0.36 17.70 -5.28
C GLU A 170 0.42 16.22 -4.87
N ASN A 171 -0.45 15.46 -5.48
CA ASN A 171 -0.57 14.02 -5.29
C ASN A 171 -0.83 13.36 -6.65
N LEU A 172 -0.58 12.06 -6.71
CA LEU A 172 -0.63 11.32 -7.96
C LEU A 172 -1.99 11.43 -8.68
N LEU A 173 -3.10 11.33 -7.95
CA LEU A 173 -4.43 11.45 -8.57
C LEU A 173 -4.63 12.84 -9.21
N SER A 174 -4.19 13.90 -8.54
CA SER A 174 -4.26 15.26 -9.09
C SER A 174 -3.40 15.42 -10.34
N VAL A 175 -2.18 14.87 -10.34
CA VAL A 175 -1.29 14.88 -11.51
C VAL A 175 -1.94 14.14 -12.67
N LEU A 176 -2.40 12.90 -12.46
CA LEU A 176 -3.06 12.08 -13.48
C LEU A 176 -4.35 12.73 -14.03
N GLN A 177 -5.08 13.51 -13.22
CA GLN A 177 -6.23 14.27 -13.66
C GLN A 177 -5.82 15.50 -14.50
N GLY A 178 -4.71 16.13 -14.17
CA GLY A 178 -4.13 17.24 -14.96
C GLY A 178 -3.74 16.79 -16.36
N LEU A 179 -3.00 15.69 -16.48
CA LEU A 179 -2.52 15.14 -17.76
C LEU A 179 -3.63 14.75 -18.75
N LYS A 180 -4.88 14.59 -18.30
CA LYS A 180 -6.04 14.28 -19.17
C LYS A 180 -6.64 15.51 -19.85
N LYS A 181 -6.26 16.72 -19.43
CA LYS A 181 -6.86 17.98 -19.92
C LYS A 181 -6.06 18.62 -21.03
N ASP A 182 -4.85 18.16 -21.22
CA ASP A 182 -3.93 18.60 -22.27
C ASP A 182 -3.98 17.62 -23.47
#